data_814e485f0b7899384a92fa860faab986
#
_entry.id   814e485f0b7899384a92fa860faab986
#
_cell.length_a   1.000
_cell.length_b   1.000
_cell.length_c   1.000
_cell.angle_alpha   90.00
_cell.angle_beta   90.00
_cell.angle_gamma   90.00
#
_symmetry.space_group_name_H-M   'P 1'
#
loop_
_entity.id
_entity.type
_entity.pdbx_description
1 polymer ?
#
loop_
_entity_poly.entity_id
_entity_poly.type
_entity_poly.pdbx_seq_one_letter_code
_entity_poly.pdbx_strand_id
1 'polypeptide(L)'
;MKRNTWMTLGIAAIVSVLAIAIAAAAGVGRAAPAKKQATLKVAVVTDIGGLNDKGFNHLAYVGLQRAKKQLKVATRVYITNSASERKPNLIAAGQSNGLVFGTGFLMFDSIGSVAKAFPTKKFAGIDVPVEAVPENSGANIPNLRGIVFKEQEAGYLVGYIAGLQIKRHPYKGKQRVAAVGANKVPAIIRFLAGYRAGAKKANKNVKVDLVYAQDPTFADQAKCKETTLNEIAKGAGIVFEAAGQCGLGGLNAAKQKKVWGIGVVADQSFLGPHILTSATKKVDVAVFKTIQAYKKNPSGFKGGKDVIFSVKNNAVGYGKLSPKLSKADRTFLTKKAEAIRKLIASGKIKPPTK
;
A
#
# COMPACT_ATOMS: atom_id res chain seq x y z
N MET A 1 49.21 9.08 94.11
CA MET A 1 49.37 7.76 93.50
C MET A 1 48.48 7.65 92.25
N LYS A 2 49.09 7.60 91.03
CA LYS A 2 48.45 7.52 89.76
C LYS A 2 48.17 6.05 89.39
N ARG A 3 46.93 5.71 89.04
CA ARG A 3 46.68 4.41 88.34
C ARG A 3 45.65 4.58 87.25
N ASN A 4 46.19 4.45 86.08
CA ASN A 4 45.70 3.87 84.80
C ASN A 4 44.21 3.90 84.45
N THR A 5 43.89 4.78 83.52
CA THR A 5 42.69 4.82 82.65
C THR A 5 43.09 4.60 81.21
N TRP A 6 43.51 3.39 80.83
CA TRP A 6 43.92 3.09 79.47
C TRP A 6 43.49 1.68 79.00
N MET A 7 42.28 1.26 79.29
CA MET A 7 41.86 -0.10 78.88
C MET A 7 40.38 -0.28 78.48
N THR A 8 39.65 0.79 78.16
CA THR A 8 38.24 0.67 77.77
C THR A 8 37.87 1.27 76.40
N LEU A 9 38.83 1.75 75.60
CA LEU A 9 38.55 2.35 74.31
C LEU A 9 38.90 1.46 73.11
N GLY A 10 39.44 0.25 73.33
CA GLY A 10 39.87 -0.63 72.25
C GLY A 10 38.83 -1.66 71.74
N ILE A 11 37.76 -1.91 72.50
CA ILE A 11 36.80 -2.98 72.14
C ILE A 11 35.54 -2.43 71.42
N ALA A 12 35.21 -1.16 71.59
CA ALA A 12 34.04 -0.57 70.92
C ALA A 12 34.28 -0.25 69.43
N ALA A 13 35.54 -0.09 68.99
CA ALA A 13 35.86 0.24 67.57
C ALA A 13 35.89 -0.98 66.65
N ILE A 14 36.09 -2.19 67.15
CA ILE A 14 36.18 -3.40 66.31
C ILE A 14 34.79 -3.99 65.99
N VAL A 15 33.80 -3.79 66.88
CA VAL A 15 32.44 -4.29 66.64
C VAL A 15 31.66 -3.43 65.62
N SER A 16 32.02 -2.15 65.48
CA SER A 16 31.33 -1.25 64.54
C SER A 16 31.80 -1.45 63.08
N VAL A 17 32.99 -1.96 62.82
CA VAL A 17 33.51 -2.21 61.46
C VAL A 17 32.99 -3.52 60.88
N LEU A 18 32.63 -4.51 61.71
CA LEU A 18 32.10 -5.79 61.22
C LEU A 18 30.61 -5.70 60.87
N ALA A 19 29.85 -4.78 61.44
CA ALA A 19 28.41 -4.59 61.15
C ALA A 19 28.20 -3.87 59.81
N ILE A 20 29.13 -3.03 59.35
CA ILE A 20 29.04 -2.31 58.05
C ILE A 20 29.38 -3.21 56.89
N ALA A 21 30.24 -4.22 57.04
CA ALA A 21 30.61 -5.15 55.97
C ALA A 21 29.53 -6.17 55.61
N ILE A 22 28.56 -6.46 56.49
CA ILE A 22 27.48 -7.39 56.23
C ILE A 22 26.29 -6.71 55.55
N ALA A 23 26.08 -5.39 55.70
CA ALA A 23 25.02 -4.64 55.02
C ALA A 23 25.34 -4.34 53.54
N ALA A 24 26.62 -4.37 53.12
CA ALA A 24 27.03 -4.12 51.75
C ALA A 24 26.93 -5.36 50.84
N ALA A 25 26.81 -6.56 51.41
CA ALA A 25 26.72 -7.82 50.62
C ALA A 25 25.26 -8.23 50.23
N ALA A 26 24.25 -7.56 50.76
CA ALA A 26 22.84 -7.89 50.51
C ALA A 26 22.16 -7.05 49.38
N GLY A 27 22.89 -6.13 48.74
CA GLY A 27 22.33 -5.13 47.86
C GLY A 27 22.68 -5.26 46.37
N VAL A 28 23.34 -6.33 45.91
CA VAL A 28 23.49 -6.58 44.48
C VAL A 28 22.31 -7.40 44.01
N GLY A 29 21.16 -6.72 43.89
CA GLY A 29 20.04 -7.26 43.11
C GLY A 29 20.53 -7.55 41.69
N ARG A 30 20.80 -8.82 41.39
CA ARG A 30 21.03 -9.27 40.02
C ARG A 30 19.81 -8.85 39.23
N ALA A 31 19.98 -7.75 38.41
CA ALA A 31 18.96 -7.37 37.44
C ALA A 31 18.65 -8.61 36.61
N ALA A 32 17.41 -9.08 36.70
CA ALA A 32 16.98 -10.21 35.90
C ALA A 32 17.30 -9.87 34.43
N PRO A 33 17.89 -10.79 33.65
CA PRO A 33 18.23 -10.51 32.27
C PRO A 33 16.96 -10.06 31.54
N ALA A 34 17.00 -8.86 30.97
CA ALA A 34 15.90 -8.30 30.22
C ALA A 34 15.46 -9.35 29.18
N LYS A 35 14.23 -9.86 29.28
CA LYS A 35 13.69 -10.84 28.33
C LYS A 35 13.86 -10.24 26.93
N LYS A 36 14.76 -10.79 26.15
CA LYS A 36 14.99 -10.40 24.75
C LYS A 36 13.64 -10.51 24.05
N GLN A 37 13.03 -9.38 23.72
CA GLN A 37 11.72 -9.35 23.10
C GLN A 37 11.79 -10.15 21.79
N ALA A 38 10.93 -11.17 21.66
CA ALA A 38 10.93 -12.04 20.51
C ALA A 38 10.75 -11.21 19.23
N THR A 39 11.60 -11.49 18.22
CA THR A 39 11.55 -10.77 16.95
C THR A 39 10.17 -10.93 16.30
N LEU A 40 9.50 -9.83 16.03
CA LEU A 40 8.21 -9.83 15.33
C LEU A 40 8.36 -10.48 13.95
N LYS A 41 7.58 -11.54 13.69
CA LYS A 41 7.48 -12.22 12.38
C LYS A 41 6.31 -11.65 11.61
N VAL A 42 6.57 -11.22 10.37
CA VAL A 42 5.57 -10.59 9.48
C VAL A 42 5.56 -11.29 8.14
N ALA A 43 4.38 -11.56 7.61
CA ALA A 43 4.20 -12.16 6.30
C ALA A 43 3.40 -11.26 5.35
N VAL A 44 3.71 -11.38 4.06
CA VAL A 44 2.88 -10.92 2.95
C VAL A 44 2.47 -12.15 2.14
N VAL A 45 1.17 -12.31 1.93
CA VAL A 45 0.58 -13.26 0.98
C VAL A 45 0.20 -12.46 -0.25
N THR A 46 0.83 -12.75 -1.40
CA THR A 46 0.52 -12.05 -2.66
C THR A 46 -0.79 -12.57 -3.26
N ASP A 47 -1.39 -11.79 -4.15
CA ASP A 47 -2.35 -12.34 -5.12
C ASP A 47 -1.60 -12.85 -6.37
N ILE A 48 -2.34 -13.36 -7.35
CA ILE A 48 -1.83 -13.83 -8.65
C ILE A 48 -1.07 -12.67 -9.33
N GLY A 49 -0.06 -12.99 -10.14
CA GLY A 49 0.87 -12.00 -10.71
C GLY A 49 2.23 -11.93 -9.98
N GLY A 50 2.28 -12.41 -8.72
CA GLY A 50 3.52 -12.56 -7.97
C GLY A 50 4.29 -11.24 -7.78
N LEU A 51 5.59 -11.32 -7.50
CA LEU A 51 6.42 -10.15 -7.17
C LEU A 51 6.89 -9.36 -8.41
N ASN A 52 6.67 -9.89 -9.62
CA ASN A 52 7.12 -9.28 -10.88
C ASN A 52 6.01 -8.49 -11.60
N ASP A 53 4.89 -8.21 -10.94
CA ASP A 53 3.75 -7.46 -11.49
C ASP A 53 4.08 -5.98 -11.79
N LYS A 54 5.27 -5.52 -11.43
CA LYS A 54 5.73 -4.12 -11.57
C LYS A 54 4.80 -3.10 -10.91
N GLY A 55 3.99 -3.55 -9.95
CA GLY A 55 2.96 -2.72 -9.34
C GLY A 55 2.57 -3.18 -7.93
N PHE A 56 1.39 -3.79 -7.78
CA PHE A 56 0.66 -3.95 -6.53
C PHE A 56 1.32 -4.93 -5.55
N ASN A 57 1.56 -6.18 -5.96
CA ASN A 57 2.24 -7.18 -5.13
C ASN A 57 3.70 -6.78 -4.89
N HIS A 58 4.38 -6.25 -5.92
CA HIS A 58 5.74 -5.75 -5.80
C HIS A 58 5.86 -4.69 -4.72
N LEU A 59 4.96 -3.69 -4.68
CA LEU A 59 5.01 -2.64 -3.66
C LEU A 59 4.71 -3.18 -2.25
N ALA A 60 3.81 -4.16 -2.10
CA ALA A 60 3.62 -4.80 -0.80
C ALA A 60 4.90 -5.47 -0.30
N TYR A 61 5.62 -6.16 -1.20
CA TYR A 61 6.93 -6.73 -0.91
C TYR A 61 7.98 -5.66 -0.57
N VAL A 62 8.06 -4.55 -1.32
CA VAL A 62 8.97 -3.44 -1.03
C VAL A 62 8.75 -2.89 0.38
N GLY A 63 7.49 -2.69 0.78
CA GLY A 63 7.13 -2.26 2.13
C GLY A 63 7.60 -3.24 3.21
N LEU A 64 7.45 -4.55 2.96
CA LEU A 64 7.91 -5.61 3.84
C LEU A 64 9.44 -5.63 3.95
N GLN A 65 10.18 -5.52 2.84
CA GLN A 65 11.65 -5.48 2.84
C GLN A 65 12.19 -4.23 3.56
N ARG A 66 11.53 -3.08 3.37
CA ARG A 66 11.84 -1.87 4.12
C ARG A 66 11.66 -2.08 5.62
N ALA A 67 10.59 -2.75 6.05
CA ALA A 67 10.38 -3.08 7.46
C ALA A 67 11.44 -4.04 8.00
N LYS A 68 11.85 -5.06 7.22
CA LYS A 68 12.97 -5.94 7.58
C LYS A 68 14.23 -5.14 7.86
N LYS A 69 14.59 -4.22 6.95
CA LYS A 69 15.81 -3.41 7.04
C LYS A 69 15.77 -2.39 8.18
N GLN A 70 14.68 -1.63 8.28
CA GLN A 70 14.59 -0.49 9.20
C GLN A 70 14.04 -0.84 10.59
N LEU A 71 13.12 -1.81 10.66
CA LEU A 71 12.45 -2.18 11.91
C LEU A 71 13.00 -3.49 12.50
N LYS A 72 13.93 -4.17 11.81
CA LYS A 72 14.53 -5.43 12.28
C LYS A 72 13.46 -6.50 12.62
N VAL A 73 12.43 -6.63 11.78
CA VAL A 73 11.43 -7.68 11.85
C VAL A 73 11.84 -8.87 10.99
N ALA A 74 11.46 -10.10 11.37
CA ALA A 74 11.60 -11.27 10.50
C ALA A 74 10.47 -11.26 9.46
N THR A 75 10.79 -11.58 8.20
CA THR A 75 9.84 -11.45 7.11
C THR A 75 9.72 -12.73 6.28
N ARG A 76 8.49 -13.05 5.83
CA ARG A 76 8.23 -14.12 4.87
C ARG A 76 7.24 -13.68 3.82
N VAL A 77 7.38 -14.21 2.60
CA VAL A 77 6.44 -14.00 1.50
C VAL A 77 5.87 -15.36 1.11
N TYR A 78 4.55 -15.40 0.90
CA TYR A 78 3.82 -16.52 0.34
C TYR A 78 3.28 -16.08 -1.01
N ILE A 79 3.76 -16.71 -2.08
CA ILE A 79 3.36 -16.36 -3.44
C ILE A 79 2.13 -17.18 -3.82
N THR A 80 1.10 -16.53 -4.34
CA THR A 80 -0.13 -17.17 -4.81
C THR A 80 -0.11 -17.23 -6.34
N ASN A 81 -0.17 -18.40 -6.91
CA ASN A 81 -0.17 -18.62 -8.35
C ASN A 81 -1.58 -18.92 -8.90
N SER A 82 -2.49 -19.34 -8.03
CA SER A 82 -3.88 -19.66 -8.39
C SER A 82 -4.86 -19.18 -7.32
N ALA A 83 -6.14 -19.05 -7.68
CA ALA A 83 -7.18 -18.66 -6.74
C ALA A 83 -7.32 -19.62 -5.55
N SER A 84 -7.13 -20.93 -5.79
CA SER A 84 -7.21 -21.98 -4.77
C SER A 84 -6.11 -21.90 -3.72
N GLU A 85 -4.97 -21.27 -4.03
CA GLU A 85 -3.85 -21.13 -3.09
C GLU A 85 -4.02 -19.98 -2.09
N ARG A 86 -4.96 -19.04 -2.30
CA ARG A 86 -5.14 -17.87 -1.41
C ARG A 86 -5.36 -18.28 0.03
N LYS A 87 -6.34 -19.14 0.29
CA LYS A 87 -6.68 -19.59 1.64
C LYS A 87 -5.58 -20.45 2.28
N PRO A 88 -5.03 -21.49 1.63
CA PRO A 88 -3.88 -22.24 2.15
C PRO A 88 -2.69 -21.36 2.50
N ASN A 89 -2.32 -20.39 1.65
CA ASN A 89 -1.22 -19.46 1.92
C ASN A 89 -1.49 -18.55 3.13
N LEU A 90 -2.72 -18.06 3.30
CA LEU A 90 -3.12 -17.27 4.47
C LEU A 90 -3.03 -18.11 5.76
N ILE A 91 -3.45 -19.39 5.71
CA ILE A 91 -3.34 -20.33 6.85
C ILE A 91 -1.87 -20.54 7.22
N ALA A 92 -1.03 -20.90 6.26
CA ALA A 92 0.40 -21.12 6.49
C ALA A 92 1.11 -19.86 7.04
N ALA A 93 0.71 -18.68 6.54
CA ALA A 93 1.20 -17.41 7.07
C ALA A 93 0.74 -17.17 8.52
N GLY A 94 -0.52 -17.44 8.84
CA GLY A 94 -1.09 -17.29 10.19
C GLY A 94 -0.43 -18.21 11.23
N GLN A 95 -0.11 -19.45 10.86
CA GLN A 95 0.60 -20.40 11.73
C GLN A 95 1.96 -19.86 12.19
N SER A 96 2.71 -19.22 11.28
CA SER A 96 4.13 -18.93 11.49
C SER A 96 4.44 -17.48 11.83
N ASN A 97 3.48 -16.53 11.66
CA ASN A 97 3.74 -15.11 11.79
C ASN A 97 2.78 -14.43 12.76
N GLY A 98 3.23 -13.31 13.35
CA GLY A 98 2.42 -12.50 14.27
C GLY A 98 1.53 -11.49 13.56
N LEU A 99 1.95 -11.02 12.37
CA LEU A 99 1.20 -10.11 11.51
C LEU A 99 1.24 -10.62 10.06
N VAL A 100 0.08 -10.75 9.43
CA VAL A 100 -0.09 -11.27 8.07
C VAL A 100 -0.81 -10.23 7.22
N PHE A 101 -0.25 -9.91 6.05
CA PHE A 101 -0.91 -9.11 5.03
C PHE A 101 -1.45 -10.02 3.94
N GLY A 102 -2.74 -9.92 3.63
CA GLY A 102 -3.34 -10.48 2.42
C GLY A 102 -3.41 -9.37 1.37
N THR A 103 -2.85 -9.59 0.18
CA THR A 103 -2.71 -8.57 -0.86
C THR A 103 -3.78 -8.72 -1.93
N GLY A 104 -4.66 -7.74 -2.05
CA GLY A 104 -5.69 -7.68 -3.09
C GLY A 104 -7.10 -7.96 -2.60
N PHE A 105 -8.07 -7.32 -3.29
CA PHE A 105 -9.48 -7.45 -2.95
C PHE A 105 -9.94 -8.92 -2.92
N LEU A 106 -9.44 -9.75 -3.82
CA LEU A 106 -9.84 -11.16 -3.93
C LEU A 106 -9.42 -12.04 -2.73
N MET A 107 -8.70 -11.49 -1.75
CA MET A 107 -8.49 -12.15 -0.44
C MET A 107 -9.72 -12.06 0.48
N PHE A 108 -10.75 -11.27 0.12
CA PHE A 108 -11.92 -10.99 0.97
C PHE A 108 -12.69 -12.26 1.38
N ASP A 109 -12.77 -13.24 0.49
CA ASP A 109 -13.49 -14.50 0.68
C ASP A 109 -12.80 -15.50 1.65
N SER A 110 -11.55 -15.24 1.99
CA SER A 110 -10.73 -16.16 2.77
C SER A 110 -10.11 -15.54 4.03
N ILE A 111 -9.75 -14.25 3.97
CA ILE A 111 -8.98 -13.62 5.06
C ILE A 111 -9.76 -13.52 6.37
N GLY A 112 -11.08 -13.41 6.31
CA GLY A 112 -11.96 -13.33 7.49
C GLY A 112 -11.99 -14.64 8.26
N SER A 113 -12.26 -15.77 7.57
CA SER A 113 -12.29 -17.10 8.16
C SER A 113 -10.94 -17.48 8.75
N VAL A 114 -9.83 -17.14 8.07
CA VAL A 114 -8.48 -17.38 8.57
C VAL A 114 -8.16 -16.51 9.79
N ALA A 115 -8.52 -15.23 9.78
CA ALA A 115 -8.32 -14.36 10.95
C ALA A 115 -9.07 -14.87 12.19
N LYS A 116 -10.30 -15.37 12.04
CA LYS A 116 -11.07 -15.99 13.13
C LYS A 116 -10.38 -17.27 13.65
N ALA A 117 -9.80 -18.09 12.77
CA ALA A 117 -9.09 -19.31 13.17
C ALA A 117 -7.78 -19.03 13.94
N PHE A 118 -7.21 -17.83 13.80
CA PHE A 118 -5.97 -17.44 14.49
C PHE A 118 -6.17 -16.17 15.33
N PRO A 119 -6.97 -16.18 16.42
CA PRO A 119 -7.38 -14.99 17.15
C PRO A 119 -6.22 -14.22 17.80
N THR A 120 -5.11 -14.88 18.11
CA THR A 120 -3.90 -14.27 18.68
C THR A 120 -3.01 -13.61 17.63
N LYS A 121 -3.21 -13.88 16.34
CA LYS A 121 -2.47 -13.29 15.22
C LYS A 121 -3.21 -12.07 14.69
N LYS A 122 -2.50 -11.20 13.99
CA LYS A 122 -3.08 -10.00 13.37
C LYS A 122 -3.05 -10.13 11.86
N PHE A 123 -4.15 -9.70 11.23
CA PHE A 123 -4.33 -9.72 9.79
C PHE A 123 -4.63 -8.34 9.24
N ALA A 124 -4.10 -8.03 8.06
CA ALA A 124 -4.36 -6.78 7.37
C ALA A 124 -4.64 -7.05 5.90
N GLY A 125 -5.86 -6.76 5.43
CA GLY A 125 -6.27 -6.95 4.05
C GLY A 125 -5.97 -5.68 3.22
N ILE A 126 -5.06 -5.75 2.26
CA ILE A 126 -4.78 -4.65 1.34
C ILE A 126 -5.83 -4.65 0.25
N ASP A 127 -6.58 -3.55 0.10
CA ASP A 127 -7.78 -3.40 -0.73
C ASP A 127 -8.97 -4.28 -0.30
N VAL A 128 -8.93 -4.81 0.90
CA VAL A 128 -10.04 -5.55 1.50
C VAL A 128 -10.71 -4.69 2.56
N PRO A 129 -11.79 -3.97 2.25
CA PRO A 129 -12.61 -3.32 3.28
C PRO A 129 -13.18 -4.37 4.22
N VAL A 130 -13.18 -4.09 5.51
CA VAL A 130 -13.67 -5.08 6.50
C VAL A 130 -15.15 -5.43 6.30
N GLU A 131 -15.95 -4.48 5.80
CA GLU A 131 -17.36 -4.72 5.48
C GLU A 131 -17.59 -5.68 4.29
N ALA A 132 -16.59 -5.86 3.43
CA ALA A 132 -16.68 -6.79 2.31
C ALA A 132 -16.39 -8.24 2.68
N VAL A 133 -15.92 -8.49 3.91
CA VAL A 133 -15.55 -9.83 4.36
C VAL A 133 -16.79 -10.63 4.76
N PRO A 134 -17.10 -11.78 4.12
CA PRO A 134 -18.39 -12.51 4.31
C PRO A 134 -18.67 -12.90 5.76
N GLU A 135 -17.64 -13.31 6.52
CA GLU A 135 -17.81 -13.78 7.90
C GLU A 135 -18.24 -12.72 8.91
N ASN A 136 -18.51 -11.41 8.47
CA ASN A 136 -18.77 -10.33 9.07
C ASN A 136 -19.71 -9.73 9.06
N SER A 137 -19.96 -9.82 8.21
CA SER A 137 -19.56 -8.65 8.20
C SER A 137 -18.34 -8.26 8.99
N GLY A 138 -17.16 -8.26 8.52
CA GLY A 138 -15.81 -7.94 8.98
C GLY A 138 -15.60 -7.04 10.19
N ALA A 139 -16.60 -6.18 10.53
CA ALA A 139 -16.58 -5.31 11.70
C ALA A 139 -16.37 -6.06 13.03
N ASN A 140 -16.77 -7.32 13.11
CA ASN A 140 -16.66 -8.16 14.30
C ASN A 140 -15.42 -9.05 14.36
N ILE A 141 -14.44 -8.86 13.47
CA ILE A 141 -13.19 -9.60 13.50
C ILE A 141 -12.09 -8.70 14.11
N PRO A 142 -11.87 -8.76 15.44
CA PRO A 142 -11.04 -7.79 16.17
C PRO A 142 -9.55 -7.87 15.84
N ASN A 143 -9.12 -8.88 15.11
CA ASN A 143 -7.74 -9.07 14.67
C ASN A 143 -7.56 -8.91 13.15
N LEU A 144 -8.60 -8.52 12.40
CA LEU A 144 -8.53 -8.18 10.97
C LEU A 144 -8.72 -6.66 10.78
N ARG A 145 -7.84 -6.04 10.01
CA ARG A 145 -7.89 -4.63 9.61
C ARG A 145 -7.92 -4.50 8.09
N GLY A 146 -8.77 -3.64 7.57
CA GLY A 146 -8.70 -3.22 6.17
C GLY A 146 -7.65 -2.13 5.96
N ILE A 147 -6.92 -2.22 4.85
CA ILE A 147 -6.04 -1.17 4.33
C ILE A 147 -6.62 -0.74 3.00
N VAL A 148 -7.33 0.36 2.99
CA VAL A 148 -8.07 0.84 1.82
C VAL A 148 -7.55 2.19 1.35
N PHE A 149 -7.72 2.46 0.06
CA PHE A 149 -7.22 3.68 -0.55
C PHE A 149 -8.38 4.43 -1.23
N LYS A 150 -8.23 5.74 -1.35
CA LYS A 150 -9.12 6.56 -2.16
C LYS A 150 -8.60 6.63 -3.59
N GLU A 151 -8.72 5.52 -4.32
CA GLU A 151 -8.21 5.37 -5.68
C GLU A 151 -8.84 6.39 -6.64
N GLN A 152 -10.08 6.80 -6.40
CA GLN A 152 -10.75 7.84 -7.16
C GLN A 152 -9.99 9.17 -7.14
N GLU A 153 -9.23 9.46 -6.09
CA GLU A 153 -8.44 10.69 -6.00
C GLU A 153 -7.23 10.64 -6.95
N ALA A 154 -6.52 9.49 -7.02
CA ALA A 154 -5.43 9.30 -7.97
C ALA A 154 -5.97 9.22 -9.41
N GLY A 155 -7.05 8.49 -9.65
CA GLY A 155 -7.75 8.43 -10.92
C GLY A 155 -8.13 9.82 -11.42
N TYR A 156 -8.69 10.67 -10.55
CA TYR A 156 -9.07 12.03 -10.90
C TYR A 156 -7.87 12.88 -11.34
N LEU A 157 -6.75 12.79 -10.62
CA LEU A 157 -5.53 13.53 -10.96
C LEU A 157 -4.98 13.16 -12.32
N VAL A 158 -4.85 11.85 -12.61
CA VAL A 158 -4.33 11.42 -13.92
C VAL A 158 -5.35 11.61 -15.04
N GLY A 159 -6.64 11.51 -14.75
CA GLY A 159 -7.71 11.87 -15.68
C GLY A 159 -7.67 13.36 -16.03
N TYR A 160 -7.47 14.23 -15.04
CA TYR A 160 -7.33 15.67 -15.27
C TYR A 160 -6.12 15.99 -16.15
N ILE A 161 -4.96 15.35 -15.89
CA ILE A 161 -3.78 15.46 -16.74
C ILE A 161 -4.09 14.99 -18.17
N ALA A 162 -4.73 13.84 -18.33
CA ALA A 162 -5.12 13.29 -19.64
C ALA A 162 -6.06 14.22 -20.39
N GLY A 163 -7.07 14.77 -19.72
CA GLY A 163 -8.02 15.72 -20.32
C GLY A 163 -7.36 17.01 -20.80
N LEU A 164 -6.41 17.56 -20.04
CA LEU A 164 -5.62 18.73 -20.45
C LEU A 164 -4.71 18.39 -21.64
N GLN A 165 -4.01 17.25 -21.58
CA GLN A 165 -3.08 16.84 -22.62
C GLN A 165 -3.79 16.59 -23.96
N ILE A 166 -4.90 15.84 -23.95
CA ILE A 166 -5.64 15.55 -25.18
C ILE A 166 -6.37 16.78 -25.76
N LYS A 167 -6.70 17.76 -24.91
CA LYS A 167 -7.26 19.04 -25.34
C LYS A 167 -6.22 19.85 -26.13
N ARG A 168 -4.99 19.87 -25.64
CA ARG A 168 -3.88 20.62 -26.26
C ARG A 168 -3.33 19.92 -27.51
N HIS A 169 -3.30 18.61 -27.49
CA HIS A 169 -2.72 17.75 -28.53
C HIS A 169 -3.70 16.61 -28.87
N PRO A 170 -4.73 16.89 -29.67
CA PRO A 170 -5.69 15.88 -30.11
C PRO A 170 -5.00 14.76 -30.91
N TYR A 171 -5.38 13.53 -30.70
CA TYR A 171 -4.88 12.40 -31.47
C TYR A 171 -5.71 12.20 -32.72
N LYS A 172 -5.09 12.35 -33.91
CA LYS A 172 -5.77 12.28 -35.22
C LYS A 172 -7.05 13.16 -35.23
N GLY A 173 -6.95 14.37 -34.72
CA GLY A 173 -8.07 15.32 -34.59
C GLY A 173 -9.11 14.99 -33.53
N LYS A 174 -8.99 13.87 -32.80
CA LYS A 174 -9.96 13.43 -31.80
C LYS A 174 -9.50 13.76 -30.37
N GLN A 175 -10.43 14.21 -29.56
CA GLN A 175 -10.22 14.39 -28.11
C GLN A 175 -10.87 13.21 -27.36
N ARG A 176 -10.24 12.02 -27.49
CA ARG A 176 -10.70 10.78 -26.87
C ARG A 176 -9.61 10.17 -25.99
N VAL A 177 -10.00 9.71 -24.84
CA VAL A 177 -9.16 8.98 -23.87
C VAL A 177 -9.90 7.73 -23.42
N ALA A 178 -9.16 6.69 -23.02
CA ALA A 178 -9.75 5.48 -22.49
C ALA A 178 -9.14 5.10 -21.14
N ALA A 179 -9.87 4.31 -20.37
CA ALA A 179 -9.35 3.63 -19.19
C ALA A 179 -9.78 2.17 -19.23
N VAL A 180 -8.80 1.28 -19.05
CA VAL A 180 -8.96 -0.17 -19.05
C VAL A 180 -8.77 -0.68 -17.63
N GLY A 181 -9.78 -1.35 -17.08
CA GLY A 181 -9.69 -2.12 -15.86
C GLY A 181 -9.50 -3.61 -16.17
N ALA A 182 -8.75 -4.35 -15.36
CA ALA A 182 -8.69 -5.80 -15.53
C ALA A 182 -10.06 -6.44 -15.27
N ASN A 183 -10.65 -6.12 -14.12
CA ASN A 183 -11.96 -6.65 -13.69
C ASN A 183 -12.72 -5.61 -12.87
N LYS A 184 -14.04 -5.84 -12.65
CA LYS A 184 -14.90 -4.97 -11.84
C LYS A 184 -14.77 -5.27 -10.35
N VAL A 185 -13.73 -4.74 -9.72
CA VAL A 185 -13.56 -4.76 -8.26
C VAL A 185 -13.55 -3.33 -7.71
N PRO A 186 -13.86 -3.11 -6.43
CA PRO A 186 -14.07 -1.76 -5.88
C PRO A 186 -12.93 -0.78 -6.15
N ALA A 187 -11.68 -1.19 -6.00
CA ALA A 187 -10.51 -0.34 -6.24
C ALA A 187 -10.42 0.11 -7.72
N ILE A 188 -10.67 -0.81 -8.67
CA ILE A 188 -10.63 -0.51 -10.11
C ILE A 188 -11.78 0.42 -10.50
N ILE A 189 -13.00 0.14 -10.01
CA ILE A 189 -14.17 1.01 -10.25
C ILE A 189 -13.86 2.45 -9.79
N ARG A 190 -13.28 2.61 -8.59
CA ARG A 190 -12.89 3.93 -8.06
C ARG A 190 -11.84 4.63 -8.92
N PHE A 191 -10.81 3.93 -9.39
CA PHE A 191 -9.83 4.52 -10.30
C PHE A 191 -10.48 5.06 -11.58
N LEU A 192 -11.32 4.25 -12.21
CA LEU A 192 -11.95 4.59 -13.49
C LEU A 192 -12.97 5.73 -13.33
N ALA A 193 -13.77 5.71 -12.27
CA ALA A 193 -14.71 6.78 -11.96
C ALA A 193 -14.00 8.13 -11.77
N GLY A 194 -12.94 8.13 -10.97
CA GLY A 194 -12.09 9.30 -10.77
C GLY A 194 -11.49 9.79 -12.09
N TYR A 195 -10.94 8.88 -12.90
CA TYR A 195 -10.36 9.20 -14.20
C TYR A 195 -11.33 9.92 -15.12
N ARG A 196 -12.53 9.37 -15.30
CA ARG A 196 -13.59 9.98 -16.11
C ARG A 196 -13.94 11.39 -15.62
N ALA A 197 -14.15 11.53 -14.31
CA ALA A 197 -14.51 12.81 -13.72
C ALA A 197 -13.41 13.85 -13.86
N GLY A 198 -12.14 13.48 -13.66
CA GLY A 198 -10.98 14.35 -13.84
C GLY A 198 -10.80 14.80 -15.28
N ALA A 199 -10.90 13.87 -16.24
CA ALA A 199 -10.79 14.16 -17.66
C ALA A 199 -11.88 15.14 -18.12
N LYS A 200 -13.13 14.91 -17.73
CA LYS A 200 -14.27 15.80 -18.03
C LYS A 200 -14.14 17.18 -17.36
N LYS A 201 -13.60 17.24 -16.15
CA LYS A 201 -13.32 18.53 -15.48
C LYS A 201 -12.28 19.35 -16.24
N ALA A 202 -11.26 18.71 -16.79
CA ALA A 202 -10.20 19.38 -17.56
C ALA A 202 -10.67 19.78 -18.97
N ASN A 203 -11.54 18.98 -19.56
CA ASN A 203 -12.01 19.14 -20.92
C ASN A 203 -13.46 18.62 -21.05
N LYS A 204 -14.43 19.52 -21.15
CA LYS A 204 -15.84 19.16 -21.25
C LYS A 204 -16.15 18.33 -22.50
N ASN A 205 -15.42 18.53 -23.59
CA ASN A 205 -15.65 17.89 -24.90
C ASN A 205 -14.94 16.54 -25.04
N VAL A 206 -14.11 16.11 -24.06
CA VAL A 206 -13.40 14.85 -24.16
C VAL A 206 -14.36 13.66 -24.15
N LYS A 207 -14.16 12.72 -25.08
CA LYS A 207 -14.82 11.40 -25.02
C LYS A 207 -13.98 10.50 -24.12
N VAL A 208 -14.61 9.88 -23.14
CA VAL A 208 -13.96 9.01 -22.16
C VAL A 208 -14.62 7.63 -22.18
N ASP A 209 -13.88 6.64 -22.61
CA ASP A 209 -14.31 5.25 -22.62
C ASP A 209 -13.79 4.55 -21.37
N LEU A 210 -14.67 3.85 -20.63
CA LEU A 210 -14.33 3.01 -19.51
C LEU A 210 -14.66 1.58 -19.88
N VAL A 211 -13.64 0.73 -19.95
CA VAL A 211 -13.78 -0.66 -20.39
C VAL A 211 -13.08 -1.63 -19.42
N TYR A 212 -13.47 -2.90 -19.51
CA TYR A 212 -12.85 -3.93 -18.70
C TYR A 212 -12.40 -5.09 -19.59
N ALA A 213 -11.16 -5.56 -19.35
CA ALA A 213 -10.57 -6.69 -20.07
C ALA A 213 -11.15 -8.04 -19.64
N GLN A 214 -11.97 -8.07 -18.59
CA GLN A 214 -12.58 -9.28 -18.01
C GLN A 214 -11.53 -10.33 -17.62
N ASP A 215 -10.42 -9.87 -17.05
CA ASP A 215 -9.38 -10.73 -16.51
C ASP A 215 -9.50 -10.86 -15.00
N PRO A 216 -10.04 -11.98 -14.47
CA PRO A 216 -10.17 -12.19 -13.03
C PRO A 216 -8.84 -12.43 -12.33
N THR A 217 -7.76 -12.70 -13.08
CA THR A 217 -6.43 -12.97 -12.55
C THR A 217 -5.58 -11.71 -12.39
N PHE A 218 -5.93 -10.63 -13.10
CA PHE A 218 -5.13 -9.40 -13.20
C PHE A 218 -3.73 -9.61 -13.83
N ALA A 219 -3.51 -10.74 -14.52
CA ALA A 219 -2.21 -11.17 -15.01
C ALA A 219 -2.15 -11.39 -16.54
N ASP A 220 -3.30 -11.54 -17.21
CA ASP A 220 -3.37 -11.81 -18.65
C ASP A 220 -3.11 -10.56 -19.49
N GLN A 221 -1.83 -10.37 -19.87
CA GLN A 221 -1.40 -9.22 -20.66
C GLN A 221 -2.01 -9.21 -22.08
N ALA A 222 -2.37 -10.36 -22.63
CA ALA A 222 -2.95 -10.43 -23.99
C ALA A 222 -4.35 -9.80 -23.99
N LYS A 223 -5.19 -10.08 -23.00
CA LYS A 223 -6.52 -9.48 -22.86
C LYS A 223 -6.48 -7.96 -22.72
N CYS A 224 -5.60 -7.42 -21.86
CA CYS A 224 -5.45 -5.98 -21.73
C CYS A 224 -4.89 -5.34 -22.99
N LYS A 225 -3.95 -6.01 -23.69
CA LYS A 225 -3.40 -5.54 -24.96
C LYS A 225 -4.50 -5.42 -26.04
N GLU A 226 -5.31 -6.45 -26.19
CA GLU A 226 -6.40 -6.48 -27.16
C GLU A 226 -7.44 -5.38 -26.85
N THR A 227 -7.90 -5.32 -25.61
CA THR A 227 -8.85 -4.29 -25.15
C THR A 227 -8.34 -2.88 -25.43
N THR A 228 -7.06 -2.64 -25.15
CA THR A 228 -6.42 -1.33 -25.39
C THR A 228 -6.28 -1.01 -26.87
N LEU A 229 -5.91 -1.99 -27.71
CA LEU A 229 -5.84 -1.81 -29.16
C LEU A 229 -7.21 -1.41 -29.74
N ASN A 230 -8.29 -2.02 -29.26
CA ASN A 230 -9.65 -1.69 -29.66
C ASN A 230 -10.01 -0.23 -29.33
N GLU A 231 -9.65 0.26 -28.13
CA GLU A 231 -9.89 1.66 -27.76
C GLU A 231 -9.03 2.65 -28.57
N ILE A 232 -7.79 2.30 -28.87
CA ILE A 232 -6.93 3.11 -29.74
C ILE A 232 -7.49 3.16 -31.18
N ALA A 233 -8.03 2.06 -31.69
CA ALA A 233 -8.69 2.02 -33.00
C ALA A 233 -9.91 2.96 -33.08
N LYS A 234 -10.66 3.13 -31.97
CA LYS A 234 -11.74 4.12 -31.84
C LYS A 234 -11.22 5.58 -31.79
N GLY A 235 -9.92 5.77 -31.62
CA GLY A 235 -9.23 7.06 -31.60
C GLY A 235 -8.82 7.55 -30.22
N ALA A 236 -8.70 6.68 -29.23
CA ALA A 236 -8.11 7.04 -27.94
C ALA A 236 -6.63 7.38 -28.09
N GLY A 237 -6.26 8.62 -27.79
CA GLY A 237 -4.87 9.07 -27.83
C GLY A 237 -4.13 8.92 -26.50
N ILE A 238 -4.87 8.62 -25.43
CA ILE A 238 -4.33 8.36 -24.09
C ILE A 238 -5.11 7.19 -23.51
N VAL A 239 -4.40 6.17 -22.98
CA VAL A 239 -5.01 5.01 -22.34
C VAL A 239 -4.48 4.85 -20.90
N PHE A 240 -5.39 4.70 -19.94
CA PHE A 240 -5.07 4.45 -18.53
C PHE A 240 -5.29 2.98 -18.20
N GLU A 241 -4.26 2.30 -17.69
CA GLU A 241 -4.27 0.87 -17.42
C GLU A 241 -4.39 0.59 -15.90
N ALA A 242 -5.62 0.56 -15.39
CA ALA A 242 -5.90 0.18 -14.00
C ALA A 242 -6.10 -1.35 -13.88
N ALA A 243 -5.08 -2.12 -14.24
CA ALA A 243 -5.26 -3.55 -14.55
C ALA A 243 -4.18 -4.50 -13.99
N GLY A 244 -3.38 -4.08 -13.01
CA GLY A 244 -2.31 -4.92 -12.46
C GLY A 244 -1.27 -5.32 -13.52
N GLN A 245 -0.83 -6.58 -13.51
CA GLN A 245 0.11 -7.10 -14.52
C GLN A 245 -0.49 -7.14 -15.93
N CYS A 246 -1.80 -7.43 -16.06
CA CYS A 246 -2.54 -7.36 -17.34
C CYS A 246 -2.29 -6.02 -18.05
N GLY A 247 -2.31 -4.90 -17.30
CA GLY A 247 -2.11 -3.54 -17.82
C GLY A 247 -0.75 -3.32 -18.51
N LEU A 248 0.27 -4.13 -18.21
CA LEU A 248 1.56 -4.06 -18.94
C LEU A 248 1.36 -4.36 -20.43
N GLY A 249 0.43 -5.25 -20.77
CA GLY A 249 0.05 -5.53 -22.16
C GLY A 249 -0.58 -4.31 -22.83
N GLY A 250 -1.49 -3.60 -22.15
CA GLY A 250 -2.10 -2.36 -22.64
C GLY A 250 -1.09 -1.23 -22.80
N LEU A 251 -0.19 -1.04 -21.82
CA LEU A 251 0.89 -0.05 -21.94
C LEU A 251 1.85 -0.36 -23.09
N ASN A 252 2.09 -1.65 -23.37
CA ASN A 252 2.86 -2.05 -24.55
C ASN A 252 2.11 -1.73 -25.87
N ALA A 253 0.78 -1.95 -25.92
CA ALA A 253 -0.05 -1.53 -27.06
C ALA A 253 0.03 -0.01 -27.28
N ALA A 254 -0.03 0.78 -26.22
CA ALA A 254 0.14 2.24 -26.29
C ALA A 254 1.49 2.63 -26.92
N LYS A 255 2.59 1.96 -26.49
CA LYS A 255 3.93 2.14 -27.05
C LYS A 255 3.95 1.83 -28.56
N GLN A 256 3.42 0.66 -28.95
CA GLN A 256 3.40 0.21 -30.35
C GLN A 256 2.61 1.17 -31.28
N LYS A 257 1.49 1.70 -30.77
CA LYS A 257 0.62 2.63 -31.51
C LYS A 257 1.01 4.09 -31.37
N LYS A 258 2.11 4.39 -30.66
CA LYS A 258 2.65 5.75 -30.44
C LYS A 258 1.64 6.70 -29.77
N VAL A 259 0.77 6.16 -28.90
CA VAL A 259 -0.13 6.95 -28.05
C VAL A 259 0.40 6.99 -26.60
N TRP A 260 -0.19 7.83 -25.76
CA TRP A 260 0.20 7.91 -24.38
C TRP A 260 -0.40 6.78 -23.54
N GLY A 261 0.44 6.14 -22.70
CA GLY A 261 0.00 5.26 -21.63
C GLY A 261 0.00 5.98 -20.29
N ILE A 262 -0.94 5.62 -19.41
CA ILE A 262 -0.92 6.01 -18.00
C ILE A 262 -0.87 4.74 -17.17
N GLY A 263 0.15 4.62 -16.32
CA GLY A 263 0.35 3.47 -15.45
C GLY A 263 -0.47 3.55 -14.16
N VAL A 264 -0.41 2.49 -13.34
CA VAL A 264 -1.18 2.38 -12.10
C VAL A 264 -0.32 1.85 -10.95
N VAL A 265 -0.68 2.21 -9.73
CA VAL A 265 -0.12 1.79 -8.44
C VAL A 265 1.32 2.28 -8.26
N ALA A 266 2.28 1.77 -9.01
CA ALA A 266 3.66 2.27 -9.03
C ALA A 266 3.82 3.43 -10.04
N ASP A 267 4.88 4.23 -9.88
CA ASP A 267 5.33 5.11 -10.96
C ASP A 267 6.01 4.26 -12.02
N GLN A 268 5.25 3.95 -13.09
CA GLN A 268 5.68 3.08 -14.19
C GLN A 268 6.44 3.81 -15.31
N SER A 269 6.97 5.01 -15.03
CA SER A 269 7.79 5.78 -15.99
C SER A 269 9.00 5.01 -16.51
N PHE A 270 9.47 3.99 -15.81
CA PHE A 270 10.55 3.09 -16.22
C PHE A 270 10.20 2.23 -17.46
N LEU A 271 8.91 2.10 -17.84
CA LEU A 271 8.49 1.40 -19.05
C LEU A 271 8.79 2.18 -20.33
N GLY A 272 9.13 3.45 -20.19
CA GLY A 272 9.59 4.28 -21.29
C GLY A 272 8.85 5.62 -21.43
N PRO A 273 9.32 6.46 -22.38
CA PRO A 273 8.84 7.84 -22.52
C PRO A 273 7.40 7.96 -23.04
N HIS A 274 6.77 6.86 -23.48
CA HIS A 274 5.35 6.81 -23.84
C HIS A 274 4.42 6.83 -22.61
N ILE A 275 4.96 6.63 -21.40
CA ILE A 275 4.18 6.76 -20.17
C ILE A 275 4.02 8.25 -19.84
N LEU A 276 2.82 8.77 -20.00
CA LEU A 276 2.49 10.16 -19.70
C LEU A 276 2.70 10.45 -18.21
N THR A 277 2.18 9.58 -17.36
CA THR A 277 2.30 9.56 -15.89
C THR A 277 1.75 8.24 -15.36
N SER A 278 1.60 8.10 -14.03
CA SER A 278 0.95 6.93 -13.40
C SER A 278 0.03 7.37 -12.26
N ALA A 279 -1.11 6.72 -12.09
CA ALA A 279 -1.95 6.88 -10.90
C ALA A 279 -1.31 6.13 -9.73
N THR A 280 -0.61 6.84 -8.85
CA THR A 280 0.19 6.21 -7.79
C THR A 280 -0.64 5.87 -6.56
N LYS A 281 -0.32 4.73 -5.95
CA LYS A 281 -0.92 4.19 -4.73
C LYS A 281 0.17 3.52 -3.91
N LYS A 282 0.58 4.16 -2.82
CA LYS A 282 1.79 3.81 -2.05
C LYS A 282 1.53 2.63 -1.10
N VAL A 283 1.34 1.45 -1.67
CA VAL A 283 1.13 0.19 -0.92
C VAL A 283 2.32 -0.11 -0.01
N ASP A 284 3.54 0.15 -0.48
CA ASP A 284 4.78 0.01 0.29
C ASP A 284 4.77 0.83 1.58
N VAL A 285 4.30 2.08 1.50
CA VAL A 285 4.16 2.96 2.66
C VAL A 285 3.10 2.44 3.63
N ALA A 286 1.97 1.94 3.11
CA ALA A 286 0.90 1.41 3.95
C ALA A 286 1.33 0.16 4.72
N VAL A 287 2.00 -0.78 4.05
CA VAL A 287 2.57 -1.98 4.67
C VAL A 287 3.61 -1.60 5.73
N PHE A 288 4.58 -0.75 5.37
CA PHE A 288 5.62 -0.32 6.30
C PHE A 288 5.05 0.38 7.54
N LYS A 289 4.14 1.34 7.37
CA LYS A 289 3.52 2.07 8.49
C LYS A 289 2.69 1.15 9.39
N THR A 290 1.99 0.17 8.82
CA THR A 290 1.22 -0.81 9.61
C THR A 290 2.14 -1.66 10.47
N ILE A 291 3.26 -2.16 9.92
CA ILE A 291 4.26 -2.92 10.68
C ILE A 291 4.90 -2.05 11.76
N GLN A 292 5.26 -0.82 11.44
CA GLN A 292 5.87 0.14 12.37
C GLN A 292 4.95 0.42 13.56
N ALA A 293 3.67 0.70 13.29
CA ALA A 293 2.67 0.96 14.33
C ALA A 293 2.45 -0.27 15.20
N TYR A 294 2.32 -1.46 14.61
CA TYR A 294 2.12 -2.70 15.34
C TYR A 294 3.35 -3.05 16.21
N LYS A 295 4.56 -2.90 15.66
CA LYS A 295 5.79 -3.15 16.45
C LYS A 295 5.92 -2.19 17.64
N LYS A 296 5.57 -0.91 17.45
CA LYS A 296 5.62 0.10 18.51
C LYS A 296 4.59 -0.16 19.62
N ASN A 297 3.38 -0.55 19.24
CA ASN A 297 2.27 -0.79 20.15
C ASN A 297 1.40 -1.95 19.65
N PRO A 298 1.71 -3.22 20.02
CA PRO A 298 0.92 -4.38 19.59
C PRO A 298 -0.54 -4.34 20.05
N SER A 299 -0.82 -3.83 21.25
CA SER A 299 -2.19 -3.69 21.78
C SER A 299 -3.00 -2.60 21.04
N GLY A 300 -2.32 -1.65 20.40
CA GLY A 300 -2.93 -0.61 19.58
C GLY A 300 -3.39 -1.08 18.19
N PHE A 301 -3.19 -2.34 17.82
CA PHE A 301 -3.75 -2.90 16.59
C PHE A 301 -5.26 -3.05 16.74
N LYS A 302 -5.99 -2.07 16.20
CA LYS A 302 -7.46 -2.10 16.21
C LYS A 302 -7.96 -2.73 14.91
N GLY A 303 -8.44 -3.97 14.98
CA GLY A 303 -9.16 -4.64 13.89
C GLY A 303 -10.64 -4.22 13.84
N GLY A 304 -11.42 -4.89 13.00
CA GLY A 304 -12.83 -4.59 12.78
C GLY A 304 -13.09 -3.26 12.07
N LYS A 305 -12.05 -2.61 11.50
CA LYS A 305 -12.18 -1.34 10.78
C LYS A 305 -11.08 -1.10 9.77
N ASP A 306 -11.34 -0.16 8.89
CA ASP A 306 -10.42 0.23 7.83
C ASP A 306 -9.47 1.36 8.26
N VAL A 307 -8.26 1.31 7.71
CA VAL A 307 -7.34 2.45 7.67
C VAL A 307 -7.34 3.01 6.25
N ILE A 308 -7.73 4.27 6.12
CA ILE A 308 -7.93 4.92 4.82
C ILE A 308 -6.69 5.73 4.42
N PHE A 309 -6.18 5.44 3.23
CA PHE A 309 -5.08 6.13 2.58
C PHE A 309 -5.60 7.01 1.42
N SER A 310 -5.10 8.26 1.32
CA SER A 310 -5.66 9.29 0.43
C SER A 310 -4.59 10.28 -0.05
N VAL A 311 -4.96 11.23 -0.88
CA VAL A 311 -4.12 12.40 -1.24
C VAL A 311 -3.74 13.21 0.01
N LYS A 312 -4.64 13.34 0.98
CA LYS A 312 -4.41 14.11 2.22
C LYS A 312 -3.18 13.61 3.00
N ASN A 313 -2.97 12.29 3.05
CA ASN A 313 -1.80 11.69 3.71
C ASN A 313 -0.70 11.26 2.73
N ASN A 314 -0.76 11.78 1.50
CA ASN A 314 0.21 11.55 0.42
C ASN A 314 0.40 10.07 0.06
N ALA A 315 -0.64 9.26 0.23
CA ALA A 315 -0.60 7.83 -0.06
C ALA A 315 -1.16 7.46 -1.44
N VAL A 316 -1.91 8.36 -2.07
CA VAL A 316 -2.29 8.28 -3.49
C VAL A 316 -1.98 9.60 -4.19
N GLY A 317 -1.79 9.55 -5.50
CA GLY A 317 -1.41 10.74 -6.27
C GLY A 317 -1.13 10.42 -7.73
N TYR A 318 -0.16 11.14 -8.31
CA TYR A 318 0.32 10.86 -9.65
C TYR A 318 1.86 10.76 -9.66
N GLY A 319 2.40 10.03 -10.65
CA GLY A 319 3.83 9.81 -10.86
C GLY A 319 4.49 10.92 -11.67
N LYS A 320 5.73 10.70 -12.05
CA LYS A 320 6.48 11.63 -12.91
C LYS A 320 5.76 11.85 -14.24
N LEU A 321 5.78 13.08 -14.73
CA LEU A 321 5.36 13.38 -16.10
C LEU A 321 6.46 12.97 -17.08
N SER A 322 6.04 12.45 -18.24
CA SER A 322 6.96 11.98 -19.28
C SER A 322 7.99 13.01 -19.70
N PRO A 323 9.26 12.63 -19.87
CA PRO A 323 10.29 13.51 -20.46
C PRO A 323 10.03 13.83 -21.94
N LYS A 324 9.18 13.05 -22.62
CA LYS A 324 8.78 13.29 -24.02
C LYS A 324 7.88 14.53 -24.18
N LEU A 325 7.23 14.98 -23.11
CA LEU A 325 6.50 16.25 -23.10
C LEU A 325 7.46 17.42 -23.28
N SER A 326 7.03 18.48 -23.99
CA SER A 326 7.75 19.74 -24.00
C SER A 326 7.93 20.30 -22.57
N LYS A 327 8.96 21.09 -22.34
CA LYS A 327 9.16 21.76 -21.05
C LYS A 327 7.92 22.60 -20.65
N ALA A 328 7.34 23.28 -21.62
CA ALA A 328 6.14 24.10 -21.44
C ALA A 328 4.92 23.27 -20.99
N ASP A 329 4.65 22.15 -21.70
CA ASP A 329 3.55 21.25 -21.35
C ASP A 329 3.75 20.61 -19.97
N ARG A 330 4.96 20.15 -19.68
CA ARG A 330 5.30 19.53 -18.40
C ARG A 330 5.08 20.52 -17.24
N THR A 331 5.56 21.76 -17.36
CA THR A 331 5.35 22.83 -16.38
C THR A 331 3.87 23.15 -16.22
N PHE A 332 3.14 23.29 -17.33
CA PHE A 332 1.71 23.58 -17.32
C PHE A 332 0.91 22.48 -16.63
N LEU A 333 1.12 21.23 -17.02
CA LEU A 333 0.42 20.06 -16.47
C LEU A 333 0.71 19.90 -14.98
N THR A 334 1.98 20.04 -14.55
CA THR A 334 2.37 20.00 -13.14
C THR A 334 1.64 21.07 -12.32
N LYS A 335 1.68 22.34 -12.77
CA LYS A 335 1.01 23.44 -12.07
C LYS A 335 -0.48 23.19 -11.91
N LYS A 336 -1.15 22.72 -12.97
CA LYS A 336 -2.59 22.44 -12.95
C LYS A 336 -2.94 21.21 -12.08
N ALA A 337 -2.17 20.13 -12.18
CA ALA A 337 -2.38 18.93 -11.39
C ALA A 337 -2.17 19.20 -9.89
N GLU A 338 -1.14 19.97 -9.51
CA GLU A 338 -0.89 20.33 -8.11
C GLU A 338 -2.00 21.23 -7.53
N ALA A 339 -2.55 22.14 -8.31
CA ALA A 339 -3.70 22.92 -7.88
C ALA A 339 -4.93 22.04 -7.57
N ILE A 340 -5.23 21.07 -8.45
CA ILE A 340 -6.30 20.10 -8.22
C ILE A 340 -6.00 19.18 -7.03
N ARG A 341 -4.75 18.73 -6.88
CA ARG A 341 -4.33 17.91 -5.73
C ARG A 341 -4.60 18.61 -4.40
N LYS A 342 -4.30 19.91 -4.30
CA LYS A 342 -4.59 20.72 -3.11
C LYS A 342 -6.10 20.82 -2.84
N LEU A 343 -6.91 20.96 -3.87
CA LEU A 343 -8.38 21.03 -3.73
C LEU A 343 -8.97 19.69 -3.27
N ILE A 344 -8.43 18.56 -3.75
CA ILE A 344 -8.82 17.22 -3.28
C ILE A 344 -8.37 17.02 -1.81
N ALA A 345 -7.12 17.36 -1.48
CA ALA A 345 -6.59 17.23 -0.13
C ALA A 345 -7.37 18.03 0.91
N SER A 346 -7.86 19.21 0.54
CA SER A 346 -8.71 20.06 1.39
C SER A 346 -10.20 19.66 1.40
N GLY A 347 -10.60 18.67 0.60
CA GLY A 347 -12.00 18.23 0.50
C GLY A 347 -12.91 19.14 -0.35
N LYS A 348 -12.38 20.22 -0.96
CA LYS A 348 -13.12 21.09 -1.89
C LYS A 348 -13.53 20.38 -3.18
N ILE A 349 -12.75 19.40 -3.61
CA ILE A 349 -13.13 18.47 -4.68
C ILE A 349 -13.25 17.08 -4.05
N LYS A 350 -14.39 16.44 -4.25
CA LYS A 350 -14.66 15.06 -3.83
C LYS A 350 -14.84 14.20 -5.08
N PRO A 351 -13.76 13.52 -5.57
CA PRO A 351 -13.87 12.64 -6.73
C PRO A 351 -14.90 11.53 -6.51
N PRO A 352 -15.70 11.18 -7.55
CA PRO A 352 -16.72 10.14 -7.43
C PRO A 352 -16.10 8.75 -7.31
N THR A 353 -16.82 7.83 -6.67
CA THR A 353 -16.40 6.43 -6.44
C THR A 353 -17.04 5.45 -7.43
N LYS A 354 -18.04 5.91 -8.24
CA LYS A 354 -18.80 5.13 -9.21
C LYS A 354 -18.97 5.90 -10.52
#